data_759000bfc6aba2f35899af7385517607
#
_entry.id   759000bfc6aba2f35899af7385517607
#
_cell.length_a   1.000
_cell.length_b   1.000
_cell.length_c   1.000
_cell.angle_alpha   90.00
_cell.angle_beta   90.00
_cell.angle_gamma   90.00
#
_symmetry.space_group_name_H-M   'P 1'
#
loop_
_entity.id
_entity.type
_entity.pdbx_description
1 polymer ?
#
loop_
_entity_poly.entity_id
_entity_poly.type
_entity_poly.pdbx_seq_one_letter_code
_entity_poly.pdbx_strand_id
1 'polypeptide(L)'
;IPDAYAEAADESKLEIASQPKIDVVQLEKGKPFIFTAEVAVKPEVTLGEYKGLEVEKTDTAVTDEEVDAQVEKERDSNARTITVEDRPVQKGDQTIIDFEGFVDGVAFEGGKGEDYPLTIGSDAFIPGFEDQLIGAEKGAEVEVKVQFPAEYHAEDLAGKPAVFKVTVKEIKAKELPALDDDFAQDVSEFN
;
A
#
# COMPACT_ATOMS: atom_id res chain seq x y z
N ILE A 1 34.66 -43.33 4.41
CA ILE A 1 33.67 -42.64 5.27
C ILE A 1 32.34 -42.45 4.52
N PRO A 2 32.29 -41.90 3.28
CA PRO A 2 31.01 -41.72 2.59
C PRO A 2 30.18 -42.98 2.47
N ASP A 3 30.78 -44.08 2.05
CA ASP A 3 30.09 -45.35 1.81
C ASP A 3 29.57 -45.94 3.12
N ALA A 4 30.41 -45.94 4.17
CA ALA A 4 30.00 -46.43 5.51
C ALA A 4 28.91 -45.58 6.14
N TYR A 5 28.91 -44.28 5.88
CA TYR A 5 27.83 -43.41 6.36
C TYR A 5 26.53 -43.67 5.58
N ALA A 6 26.60 -43.85 4.27
CA ALA A 6 25.43 -44.16 3.47
C ALA A 6 24.76 -45.47 3.91
N GLU A 7 25.56 -46.51 4.16
CA GLU A 7 25.09 -47.80 4.68
C GLU A 7 24.41 -47.66 6.04
N ALA A 8 25.05 -46.94 6.97
CA ALA A 8 24.48 -46.69 8.28
C ALA A 8 23.19 -45.84 8.25
N ALA A 9 23.13 -44.87 7.35
CA ALA A 9 21.93 -44.05 7.12
C ALA A 9 20.77 -44.89 6.59
N ASP A 10 21.02 -45.76 5.61
CA ASP A 10 20.02 -46.66 5.05
C ASP A 10 19.52 -47.70 6.09
N GLU A 11 20.43 -48.25 6.89
CA GLU A 11 20.04 -49.17 7.96
C GLU A 11 19.19 -48.50 9.05
N SER A 12 19.48 -47.25 9.38
CA SER A 12 18.75 -46.50 10.43
C SER A 12 17.31 -46.18 10.06
N LYS A 13 16.96 -46.14 8.75
CA LYS A 13 15.66 -45.76 8.19
C LYS A 13 15.16 -44.39 8.64
N LEU A 14 16.08 -43.51 9.05
CA LEU A 14 15.77 -42.16 9.49
C LEU A 14 15.67 -41.24 8.26
N GLU A 15 14.64 -40.35 8.21
CA GLU A 15 14.57 -39.28 7.25
C GLU A 15 15.52 -38.15 7.67
N ILE A 16 16.76 -38.21 7.15
CA ILE A 16 17.81 -37.25 7.47
C ILE A 16 17.58 -35.96 6.67
N ALA A 17 17.51 -34.83 7.37
CA ALA A 17 17.21 -33.52 6.81
C ALA A 17 18.41 -32.55 6.78
N SER A 18 19.59 -32.98 7.26
CA SER A 18 20.80 -32.14 7.28
C SER A 18 22.04 -32.87 6.79
N GLN A 19 23.09 -32.12 6.48
CA GLN A 19 24.42 -32.71 6.28
C GLN A 19 24.93 -33.30 7.60
N PRO A 20 25.59 -34.48 7.60
CA PRO A 20 26.12 -35.09 8.80
C PRO A 20 27.35 -34.33 9.30
N LYS A 21 27.40 -34.12 10.63
CA LYS A 21 28.62 -33.76 11.33
C LYS A 21 29.30 -35.04 11.77
N ILE A 22 30.44 -35.35 11.15
CA ILE A 22 31.16 -36.63 11.34
C ILE A 22 32.33 -36.40 12.27
N ASP A 23 32.41 -37.21 13.35
CA ASP A 23 33.56 -37.29 14.24
C ASP A 23 34.14 -38.71 14.18
N VAL A 24 35.44 -38.81 14.03
CA VAL A 24 36.15 -40.10 13.98
C VAL A 24 36.60 -40.51 15.39
N VAL A 25 36.02 -41.60 15.87
CA VAL A 25 36.31 -42.12 17.22
C VAL A 25 37.52 -43.02 17.21
N GLN A 26 37.67 -43.89 16.18
CA GLN A 26 38.80 -44.84 16.07
C GLN A 26 39.21 -45.02 14.64
N LEU A 27 40.51 -44.80 14.38
CA LEU A 27 41.16 -45.06 13.09
C LEU A 27 42.54 -45.64 13.35
N GLU A 28 42.63 -46.94 13.59
CA GLU A 28 43.91 -47.64 13.85
C GLU A 28 44.07 -48.83 12.92
N LYS A 29 45.27 -49.06 12.45
CA LYS A 29 45.55 -50.20 11.57
C LYS A 29 45.32 -51.55 12.29
N GLY A 30 44.42 -52.37 11.69
CA GLY A 30 44.05 -53.69 12.23
C GLY A 30 42.92 -53.66 13.27
N LYS A 31 42.34 -52.49 13.53
CA LYS A 31 41.12 -52.35 14.35
C LYS A 31 39.95 -51.87 13.48
N PRO A 32 38.70 -52.11 13.93
CA PRO A 32 37.55 -51.59 13.21
C PRO A 32 37.56 -50.06 13.13
N PHE A 33 37.12 -49.52 12.04
CA PHE A 33 36.86 -48.05 11.91
C PHE A 33 35.58 -47.68 12.64
N ILE A 34 35.66 -46.74 13.57
CA ILE A 34 34.50 -46.24 14.33
C ILE A 34 34.35 -44.75 14.17
N PHE A 35 33.20 -44.30 13.73
CA PHE A 35 32.83 -42.90 13.65
C PHE A 35 31.43 -42.66 14.17
N THR A 36 31.13 -41.41 14.53
CA THR A 36 29.81 -40.96 14.88
C THR A 36 29.37 -39.90 13.86
N ALA A 37 28.08 -39.89 13.55
CA ALA A 37 27.49 -38.89 12.67
C ALA A 37 26.28 -38.25 13.40
N GLU A 38 26.35 -36.96 13.61
CA GLU A 38 25.26 -36.19 14.17
C GLU A 38 24.45 -35.58 12.98
N VAL A 39 23.14 -35.87 12.95
CA VAL A 39 22.23 -35.43 11.89
C VAL A 39 20.94 -34.91 12.46
N ALA A 40 20.35 -33.91 11.82
CA ALA A 40 18.97 -33.55 12.07
C ALA A 40 18.05 -34.49 11.31
N VAL A 41 17.05 -35.03 11.98
CA VAL A 41 16.02 -35.87 11.39
C VAL A 41 14.71 -35.10 11.27
N LYS A 42 13.91 -35.43 10.25
CA LYS A 42 12.56 -34.90 10.12
C LYS A 42 11.73 -35.35 11.32
N PRO A 43 11.08 -34.41 12.06
CA PRO A 43 10.28 -34.78 13.20
C PRO A 43 9.04 -35.57 12.77
N GLU A 44 8.62 -36.50 13.59
CA GLU A 44 7.34 -37.19 13.40
C GLU A 44 6.18 -36.20 13.55
N VAL A 45 5.25 -36.25 12.60
CA VAL A 45 4.04 -35.42 12.62
C VAL A 45 2.96 -36.14 13.42
N THR A 46 2.60 -35.58 14.56
CA THR A 46 1.43 -36.02 15.31
C THR A 46 0.23 -35.18 14.87
N LEU A 47 -0.76 -35.86 14.31
CA LEU A 47 -2.01 -35.19 13.92
C LEU A 47 -2.77 -34.76 15.18
N GLY A 48 -3.14 -33.49 15.26
CA GLY A 48 -4.09 -33.00 16.25
C GLY A 48 -5.53 -33.46 15.96
N GLU A 49 -6.47 -32.94 16.70
CA GLU A 49 -7.90 -33.19 16.43
C GLU A 49 -8.31 -32.45 15.16
N TYR A 50 -8.36 -33.15 14.04
CA TYR A 50 -8.74 -32.61 12.72
C TYR A 50 -10.13 -33.00 12.27
N LYS A 51 -10.85 -33.81 13.09
CA LYS A 51 -12.23 -34.22 12.86
C LYS A 51 -13.15 -33.44 13.79
N GLY A 52 -14.30 -33.04 13.28
CA GLY A 52 -15.28 -32.29 14.07
C GLY A 52 -14.99 -30.80 14.20
N LEU A 53 -14.09 -30.27 13.38
CA LEU A 53 -13.88 -28.82 13.29
C LEU A 53 -15.14 -28.15 12.74
N GLU A 54 -15.72 -27.24 13.52
CA GLU A 54 -16.80 -26.37 13.08
C GLU A 54 -16.20 -25.13 12.44
N VAL A 55 -16.59 -24.89 11.19
CA VAL A 55 -16.17 -23.68 10.45
C VAL A 55 -17.44 -22.92 10.10
N GLU A 56 -17.48 -21.64 10.40
CA GLU A 56 -18.57 -20.78 9.97
C GLU A 56 -18.61 -20.74 8.44
N LYS A 57 -19.81 -21.04 7.90
CA LYS A 57 -20.05 -20.92 6.47
C LYS A 57 -20.09 -19.43 6.13
N THR A 58 -19.14 -18.99 5.32
CA THR A 58 -19.16 -17.63 4.78
C THR A 58 -20.46 -17.44 3.98
N ASP A 59 -21.18 -16.36 4.26
CA ASP A 59 -22.29 -15.94 3.45
C ASP A 59 -21.77 -15.48 2.08
N THR A 60 -22.27 -16.09 1.03
CA THR A 60 -21.91 -15.80 -0.36
C THR A 60 -23.00 -15.02 -1.09
N ALA A 61 -24.03 -14.57 -0.35
CA ALA A 61 -25.05 -13.70 -0.94
C ALA A 61 -24.40 -12.34 -1.27
N VAL A 62 -24.55 -11.92 -2.51
CA VAL A 62 -24.12 -10.61 -2.98
C VAL A 62 -25.31 -9.68 -2.91
N THR A 63 -25.15 -8.54 -2.26
CA THR A 63 -26.20 -7.53 -2.16
C THR A 63 -26.17 -6.56 -3.35
N ASP A 64 -27.30 -5.91 -3.62
CA ASP A 64 -27.36 -4.91 -4.69
C ASP A 64 -26.39 -3.73 -4.41
N GLU A 65 -26.21 -3.36 -3.14
CA GLU A 65 -25.27 -2.32 -2.73
C GLU A 65 -23.81 -2.70 -3.05
N GLU A 66 -23.44 -3.96 -2.91
CA GLU A 66 -22.10 -4.45 -3.27
C GLU A 66 -21.88 -4.41 -4.77
N VAL A 67 -22.92 -4.74 -5.55
CA VAL A 67 -22.88 -4.63 -7.01
C VAL A 67 -22.73 -3.17 -7.43
N ASP A 68 -23.55 -2.27 -6.90
CA ASP A 68 -23.50 -0.84 -7.20
C ASP A 68 -22.13 -0.25 -6.85
N ALA A 69 -21.58 -0.62 -5.71
CA ALA A 69 -20.24 -0.17 -5.30
C ALA A 69 -19.14 -0.64 -6.27
N GLN A 70 -19.26 -1.87 -6.79
CA GLN A 70 -18.29 -2.37 -7.78
C GLN A 70 -18.45 -1.68 -9.13
N VAL A 71 -19.68 -1.42 -9.57
CA VAL A 71 -19.97 -0.68 -10.80
C VAL A 71 -19.43 0.75 -10.71
N GLU A 72 -19.65 1.46 -9.59
CA GLU A 72 -19.11 2.80 -9.39
C GLU A 72 -17.58 2.82 -9.37
N LYS A 73 -16.95 1.78 -8.83
CA LYS A 73 -15.50 1.62 -8.88
C LYS A 73 -14.98 1.46 -10.30
N GLU A 74 -15.67 0.68 -11.13
CA GLU A 74 -15.33 0.54 -12.55
C GLU A 74 -15.52 1.86 -13.30
N ARG A 75 -16.60 2.60 -13.02
CA ARG A 75 -16.82 3.95 -13.58
C ARG A 75 -15.69 4.91 -13.21
N ASP A 76 -15.30 4.92 -11.93
CA ASP A 76 -14.21 5.80 -11.45
C ASP A 76 -12.86 5.45 -12.10
N SER A 77 -12.60 4.16 -12.34
CA SER A 77 -11.38 3.69 -13.02
C SER A 77 -11.34 4.11 -14.50
N ASN A 78 -12.50 4.22 -15.13
CA ASN A 78 -12.65 4.64 -16.54
C ASN A 78 -13.03 6.13 -16.68
N ALA A 79 -12.96 6.90 -15.61
CA ALA A 79 -13.26 8.32 -15.62
C ALA A 79 -12.26 9.10 -16.49
N ARG A 80 -12.78 10.09 -17.23
CA ARG A 80 -11.96 11.00 -17.99
C ARG A 80 -11.65 12.25 -17.16
N THR A 81 -10.46 12.79 -17.34
CA THR A 81 -10.10 14.07 -16.74
C THR A 81 -10.38 15.18 -17.73
N ILE A 82 -11.30 16.07 -17.39
CA ILE A 82 -11.66 17.24 -18.20
C ILE A 82 -11.19 18.52 -17.52
N THR A 83 -10.75 19.51 -18.30
CA THR A 83 -10.45 20.84 -17.78
C THR A 83 -11.75 21.63 -17.57
N VAL A 84 -11.88 22.22 -16.40
CA VAL A 84 -13.05 23.04 -16.01
C VAL A 84 -12.65 24.50 -16.01
N GLU A 85 -13.41 25.32 -16.73
CA GLU A 85 -13.14 26.76 -16.87
C GLU A 85 -14.28 27.64 -16.37
N ASP A 86 -15.47 27.07 -16.19
CA ASP A 86 -16.75 27.78 -15.99
C ASP A 86 -17.32 27.67 -14.58
N ARG A 87 -16.63 27.00 -13.67
CA ARG A 87 -17.02 26.86 -12.28
C ARG A 87 -15.84 26.91 -11.31
N PRO A 88 -16.06 27.26 -10.04
CA PRO A 88 -15.03 27.18 -9.00
C PRO A 88 -14.67 25.74 -8.63
N VAL A 89 -13.55 25.62 -7.93
CA VAL A 89 -13.01 24.36 -7.35
C VAL A 89 -14.03 23.70 -6.45
N GLN A 90 -14.22 22.41 -6.62
CA GLN A 90 -15.07 21.55 -5.81
C GLN A 90 -14.27 20.40 -5.20
N LYS A 91 -14.84 19.77 -4.17
CA LYS A 91 -14.26 18.55 -3.58
C LYS A 91 -14.23 17.43 -4.64
N GLY A 92 -13.10 16.75 -4.76
CA GLY A 92 -12.85 15.72 -5.75
C GLY A 92 -12.16 16.22 -7.04
N ASP A 93 -12.10 17.54 -7.25
CA ASP A 93 -11.37 18.10 -8.38
C ASP A 93 -9.85 17.95 -8.18
N GLN A 94 -9.13 17.76 -9.27
CA GLN A 94 -7.69 17.88 -9.32
C GLN A 94 -7.32 19.29 -9.78
N THR A 95 -6.64 20.03 -8.93
CA THR A 95 -6.16 21.39 -9.23
C THR A 95 -4.66 21.36 -9.52
N ILE A 96 -4.22 22.23 -10.42
CA ILE A 96 -2.79 22.56 -10.59
C ILE A 96 -2.58 23.88 -9.85
N ILE A 97 -1.73 23.87 -8.84
CA ILE A 97 -1.51 25.03 -7.98
C ILE A 97 -0.03 25.42 -7.94
N ASP A 98 0.21 26.72 -7.79
CA ASP A 98 1.47 27.22 -7.26
C ASP A 98 1.21 27.64 -5.81
N PHE A 99 2.13 27.33 -4.91
CA PHE A 99 2.01 27.73 -3.53
C PHE A 99 3.35 28.18 -2.92
N GLU A 100 3.28 29.10 -1.98
CA GLU A 100 4.41 29.55 -1.18
C GLU A 100 3.96 29.74 0.27
N GLY A 101 4.62 29.04 1.18
CA GLY A 101 4.29 29.01 2.61
C GLY A 101 5.18 29.93 3.43
N PHE A 102 4.57 30.58 4.41
CA PHE A 102 5.22 31.51 5.33
C PHE A 102 4.87 31.12 6.77
N VAL A 103 5.87 31.11 7.64
CA VAL A 103 5.72 31.03 9.10
C VAL A 103 6.27 32.32 9.69
N ASP A 104 5.50 33.03 10.51
CA ASP A 104 5.85 34.34 11.07
C ASP A 104 6.30 35.38 10.01
N GLY A 105 5.73 35.27 8.79
CA GLY A 105 6.05 36.15 7.66
C GLY A 105 7.33 35.80 6.91
N VAL A 106 8.02 34.72 7.28
CA VAL A 106 9.24 34.25 6.62
C VAL A 106 8.97 32.99 5.83
N ALA A 107 9.36 32.97 4.56
CA ALA A 107 9.27 31.77 3.73
C ALA A 107 10.18 30.66 4.29
N PHE A 108 9.71 29.43 4.31
CA PHE A 108 10.46 28.29 4.82
C PHE A 108 10.83 27.31 3.71
N GLU A 109 11.91 26.57 3.91
CA GLU A 109 12.40 25.58 2.96
C GLU A 109 11.39 24.43 2.81
N GLY A 110 11.09 24.06 1.55
CA GLY A 110 10.05 23.07 1.24
C GLY A 110 8.61 23.61 1.24
N GLY A 111 8.42 24.90 1.59
CA GLY A 111 7.11 25.55 1.57
C GLY A 111 6.67 26.08 0.21
N LYS A 112 7.50 25.95 -0.85
CA LYS A 112 7.19 26.44 -2.19
C LYS A 112 7.07 25.30 -3.19
N GLY A 113 6.04 25.34 -4.03
CA GLY A 113 5.88 24.45 -5.20
C GLY A 113 5.22 25.18 -6.34
N GLU A 114 5.57 24.79 -7.56
CA GLU A 114 5.00 25.29 -8.79
C GLU A 114 4.44 24.12 -9.60
N ASP A 115 3.33 24.37 -10.31
CA ASP A 115 2.61 23.36 -11.12
C ASP A 115 2.28 22.06 -10.34
N TYR A 116 1.98 22.18 -9.05
CA TYR A 116 1.74 21.02 -8.21
C TYR A 116 0.30 20.47 -8.41
N PRO A 117 0.13 19.18 -8.77
CA PRO A 117 -1.17 18.58 -8.89
C PRO A 117 -1.70 18.21 -7.50
N LEU A 118 -2.82 18.80 -7.12
CA LEU A 118 -3.49 18.55 -5.84
C LEU A 118 -4.93 18.12 -6.06
N THR A 119 -5.31 16.96 -5.54
CA THR A 119 -6.71 16.51 -5.50
C THR A 119 -7.37 17.04 -4.24
N ILE A 120 -8.44 17.78 -4.38
CA ILE A 120 -9.16 18.40 -3.26
C ILE A 120 -9.95 17.35 -2.47
N GLY A 121 -9.62 17.19 -1.20
CA GLY A 121 -10.16 16.17 -0.31
C GLY A 121 -9.36 14.88 -0.28
N SER A 122 -8.11 14.90 -0.77
CA SER A 122 -7.18 13.77 -0.66
C SER A 122 -6.45 13.70 0.69
N ASP A 123 -6.51 14.77 1.48
CA ASP A 123 -5.75 14.95 2.71
C ASP A 123 -4.21 14.84 2.51
N ALA A 124 -3.73 15.15 1.31
CA ALA A 124 -2.32 15.13 0.96
C ALA A 124 -1.53 16.30 1.57
N PHE A 125 -2.22 17.39 1.88
CA PHE A 125 -1.66 18.58 2.52
C PHE A 125 -2.04 18.64 4.02
N ILE A 126 -1.55 19.69 4.67
CA ILE A 126 -1.86 19.96 6.08
C ILE A 126 -3.38 20.09 6.25
N PRO A 127 -3.96 19.54 7.33
CA PRO A 127 -5.41 19.61 7.56
C PRO A 127 -5.97 21.03 7.44
N GLY A 128 -7.06 21.16 6.68
CA GLY A 128 -7.72 22.43 6.41
C GLY A 128 -7.10 23.27 5.29
N PHE A 129 -6.05 22.78 4.62
CA PHE A 129 -5.47 23.45 3.45
C PHE A 129 -6.39 23.32 2.23
N GLU A 130 -6.76 22.10 1.90
CA GLU A 130 -7.56 21.79 0.69
C GLU A 130 -8.97 22.36 0.78
N ASP A 131 -9.58 22.36 1.97
CA ASP A 131 -10.92 22.88 2.20
C ASP A 131 -11.04 24.39 1.91
N GLN A 132 -9.97 25.15 2.13
CA GLN A 132 -9.95 26.60 1.86
C GLN A 132 -9.79 26.94 0.37
N LEU A 133 -9.42 25.97 -0.46
CA LEU A 133 -9.37 26.13 -1.91
C LEU A 133 -10.72 25.88 -2.57
N ILE A 134 -11.67 25.25 -1.87
CA ILE A 134 -13.02 25.02 -2.39
C ILE A 134 -13.70 26.39 -2.60
N GLY A 135 -14.24 26.58 -3.79
CA GLY A 135 -14.85 27.84 -4.19
C GLY A 135 -13.90 28.84 -4.86
N ALA A 136 -12.61 28.54 -4.95
CA ALA A 136 -11.66 29.35 -5.69
C ALA A 136 -11.85 29.18 -7.21
N GLU A 137 -11.71 30.28 -7.96
CA GLU A 137 -11.77 30.26 -9.41
C GLU A 137 -10.38 30.01 -10.03
N LYS A 138 -10.35 29.56 -11.29
CA LYS A 138 -9.12 29.47 -12.07
C LYS A 138 -8.43 30.83 -12.14
N GLY A 139 -7.14 30.88 -11.83
CA GLY A 139 -6.33 32.10 -11.79
C GLY A 139 -6.44 32.89 -10.47
N ALA A 140 -7.27 32.45 -9.53
CA ALA A 140 -7.40 33.13 -8.25
C ALA A 140 -6.18 32.90 -7.36
N GLU A 141 -5.77 33.94 -6.66
CA GLU A 141 -4.81 33.87 -5.54
C GLU A 141 -5.60 33.74 -4.23
N VAL A 142 -5.34 32.69 -3.48
CA VAL A 142 -6.01 32.39 -2.20
C VAL A 142 -4.97 32.38 -1.09
N GLU A 143 -5.28 33.08 0.01
CA GLU A 143 -4.48 33.02 1.23
C GLU A 143 -5.03 31.91 2.15
N VAL A 144 -4.30 30.81 2.23
CA VAL A 144 -4.69 29.63 3.04
C VAL A 144 -3.99 29.69 4.39
N LYS A 145 -4.76 29.72 5.48
CA LYS A 145 -4.25 29.77 6.85
C LYS A 145 -4.44 28.42 7.52
N VAL A 146 -3.34 27.79 7.90
CA VAL A 146 -3.32 26.46 8.53
C VAL A 146 -2.39 26.43 9.71
N GLN A 147 -2.51 25.40 10.51
CA GLN A 147 -1.57 25.12 11.60
C GLN A 147 -0.92 23.77 11.37
N PHE A 148 0.39 23.72 11.46
CA PHE A 148 1.12 22.46 11.40
C PHE A 148 0.73 21.54 12.56
N PRO A 149 0.56 20.24 12.34
CA PRO A 149 0.37 19.28 13.41
C PRO A 149 1.50 19.35 14.44
N ALA A 150 1.18 19.07 15.72
CA ALA A 150 2.19 19.05 16.78
C ALA A 150 3.27 17.99 16.59
N GLU A 151 2.95 16.90 15.87
CA GLU A 151 3.85 15.79 15.54
C GLU A 151 4.36 15.90 14.08
N TYR A 152 4.57 17.11 13.59
CA TYR A 152 5.09 17.30 12.24
C TYR A 152 6.58 16.92 12.18
N HIS A 153 7.00 16.27 11.09
CA HIS A 153 8.38 15.75 10.91
C HIS A 153 9.47 16.83 11.00
N ALA A 154 9.15 18.08 10.68
CA ALA A 154 10.07 19.23 10.86
C ALA A 154 9.77 19.90 12.20
N GLU A 155 10.63 19.71 13.19
CA GLU A 155 10.47 20.25 14.55
C GLU A 155 10.33 21.79 14.55
N ASP A 156 11.00 22.46 13.62
CA ASP A 156 10.96 23.93 13.49
C ASP A 156 9.60 24.45 13.01
N LEU A 157 8.74 23.61 12.44
CA LEU A 157 7.41 23.95 11.93
C LEU A 157 6.29 23.38 12.80
N ALA A 158 6.56 22.35 13.60
CA ALA A 158 5.56 21.66 14.41
C ALA A 158 4.75 22.61 15.30
N GLY A 159 3.43 22.52 15.21
CA GLY A 159 2.50 23.32 15.98
C GLY A 159 2.43 24.82 15.62
N LYS A 160 3.20 25.28 14.62
CA LYS A 160 3.20 26.71 14.24
C LYS A 160 2.09 27.03 13.24
N PRO A 161 1.53 28.24 13.32
CA PRO A 161 0.62 28.75 12.29
C PRO A 161 1.43 29.08 11.03
N ALA A 162 0.88 28.72 9.87
CA ALA A 162 1.45 29.04 8.57
C ALA A 162 0.39 29.68 7.66
N VAL A 163 0.86 30.53 6.79
CA VAL A 163 0.06 31.16 5.74
C VAL A 163 0.65 30.79 4.40
N PHE A 164 -0.17 30.20 3.55
CA PHE A 164 0.21 29.87 2.20
C PHE A 164 -0.47 30.81 1.21
N LYS A 165 0.30 31.36 0.30
CA LYS A 165 -0.24 32.04 -0.89
C LYS A 165 -0.33 30.98 -1.97
N VAL A 166 -1.55 30.74 -2.43
CA VAL A 166 -1.85 29.68 -3.39
C VAL A 166 -2.48 30.29 -4.63
N THR A 167 -1.95 29.97 -5.79
CA THR A 167 -2.53 30.37 -7.09
C THR A 167 -3.11 29.12 -7.75
N VAL A 168 -4.39 29.11 -8.07
CA VAL A 168 -5.06 28.03 -8.80
C VAL A 168 -4.87 28.22 -10.29
N LYS A 169 -3.98 27.45 -10.93
CA LYS A 169 -3.68 27.57 -12.35
C LYS A 169 -4.71 26.87 -13.24
N GLU A 170 -5.05 25.65 -12.87
CA GLU A 170 -6.01 24.84 -13.61
C GLU A 170 -6.91 24.08 -12.66
N ILE A 171 -8.14 23.83 -13.10
CA ILE A 171 -9.10 22.98 -12.42
C ILE A 171 -9.43 21.83 -13.37
N LYS A 172 -9.28 20.61 -12.92
CA LYS A 172 -9.60 19.38 -13.66
C LYS A 172 -10.60 18.58 -12.86
N ALA A 173 -11.68 18.17 -13.52
CA ALA A 173 -12.68 17.31 -12.91
C ALA A 173 -12.65 15.91 -13.50
N LYS A 174 -12.99 14.92 -12.69
CA LYS A 174 -13.31 13.60 -13.19
C LYS A 174 -14.71 13.62 -13.81
N GLU A 175 -14.82 13.23 -15.06
CA GLU A 175 -16.08 12.93 -15.71
C GLU A 175 -16.28 11.44 -15.75
N LEU A 176 -17.28 10.96 -15.02
CA LEU A 176 -17.61 9.53 -15.00
C LEU A 176 -18.38 9.17 -16.27
N PRO A 177 -18.07 8.02 -16.91
CA PRO A 177 -18.85 7.56 -18.05
C PRO A 177 -20.31 7.31 -17.64
N ALA A 178 -21.25 7.47 -18.58
CA ALA A 178 -22.63 7.09 -18.35
C ALA A 178 -22.75 5.57 -18.12
N LEU A 179 -23.73 5.13 -17.34
CA LEU A 179 -24.06 3.71 -17.19
C LEU A 179 -24.99 3.32 -18.35
N ASP A 180 -24.41 2.95 -19.47
CA ASP A 180 -25.11 2.54 -20.68
C ASP A 180 -24.44 1.31 -21.32
N ASP A 181 -24.99 0.86 -22.43
CA ASP A 181 -24.50 -0.32 -23.14
C ASP A 181 -23.08 -0.12 -23.67
N ASP A 182 -22.71 1.11 -24.03
CA ASP A 182 -21.38 1.44 -24.52
C ASP A 182 -20.34 1.27 -23.38
N PHE A 183 -20.68 1.73 -22.17
CA PHE A 183 -19.83 1.51 -21.01
C PHE A 183 -19.70 0.02 -20.66
N ALA A 184 -20.81 -0.73 -20.73
CA ALA A 184 -20.78 -2.18 -20.46
C ALA A 184 -19.87 -2.93 -21.44
N GLN A 185 -19.83 -2.52 -22.72
CA GLN A 185 -18.94 -3.09 -23.73
C GLN A 185 -17.47 -2.72 -23.49
N ASP A 186 -17.21 -1.50 -22.99
CA ASP A 186 -15.84 -1.03 -22.73
C ASP A 186 -15.19 -1.76 -21.56
N VAL A 187 -15.98 -2.18 -20.54
CA VAL A 187 -15.45 -2.76 -19.30
C VAL A 187 -15.66 -4.28 -19.17
N SER A 188 -16.39 -4.90 -20.11
CA SER A 188 -16.68 -6.32 -20.07
C SER A 188 -16.67 -6.97 -21.46
N GLU A 189 -16.68 -8.30 -21.50
CA GLU A 189 -16.87 -9.08 -22.74
C GLU A 189 -18.35 -9.31 -23.09
N PHE A 190 -19.26 -8.72 -22.32
CA PHE A 190 -20.72 -8.84 -22.50
C PHE A 190 -21.29 -7.65 -23.29
N ASN A 191 -22.26 -7.95 -24.13
CA ASN A 191 -23.00 -6.98 -24.94
C ASN A 191 -24.39 -6.77 -24.38
#